data_fde9d8b9e722cfa0d7c18e5f0395bf33
#
_entry.id   fde9d8b9e722cfa0d7c18e5f0395bf33
#
_cell.length_a   1.000
_cell.length_b   1.000
_cell.length_c   1.000
_cell.angle_alpha   90.00
_cell.angle_beta   90.00
_cell.angle_gamma   90.00
#
_symmetry.space_group_name_H-M   'P 1'
#
loop_
_entity.id
_entity.type
_entity.pdbx_description
1 polymer ?
#
loop_
_entity_poly.entity_id
_entity_poly.type
_entity_poly.pdbx_seq_one_letter_code
_entity_poly.pdbx_strand_id
1 'polypeptide(L)'
;MEKISIYNENEEYVQSANTLFHFMKERQFLTDILNRKALVPRYCNENIPYLDIEIAGKKIDKISILQKCFCDMHFHKLSEKNKIKVVDDDEITDEEKEHIQNSSSHTDFYGGYAVAFSKRWGEEKGLQPIVYVNSEYDYTKTLKDYLKESLRAEKLNDVSYNYILSTLGHIKPIRGEMERITDSGKIVKVIKNFHDEKEWRYVPRQEELIRNNLQNIIVSENVLKKRSTINRELQNIEYQNIWLRFEYEDIKYIIVPNRTERIELIKFINLLPDNNFRDDDGEIDKDILISRILVLEEIRGDW
;
A
#
# COMPACT_ATOMS: atom_id res chain seq x y z
N MET A 1 4.68 -11.82 -30.49
CA MET A 1 4.05 -12.78 -29.55
C MET A 1 2.70 -12.22 -29.17
N GLU A 2 1.64 -12.81 -29.69
CA GLU A 2 0.28 -12.50 -29.20
C GLU A 2 0.23 -12.82 -27.71
N LYS A 3 -0.18 -11.85 -26.91
CA LYS A 3 -0.54 -12.11 -25.51
C LYS A 3 -1.74 -13.04 -25.53
N ILE A 4 -1.52 -14.31 -25.22
CA ILE A 4 -2.62 -15.21 -24.92
C ILE A 4 -3.30 -14.61 -23.68
N SER A 5 -4.48 -14.02 -23.86
CA SER A 5 -5.32 -13.63 -22.75
C SER A 5 -5.76 -14.93 -22.08
N ILE A 6 -5.18 -15.25 -20.94
CA ILE A 6 -5.54 -16.42 -20.13
C ILE A 6 -6.85 -16.16 -19.37
N TYR A 7 -7.35 -14.93 -19.44
CA TYR A 7 -8.51 -14.50 -18.67
C TYR A 7 -9.79 -14.61 -19.50
N ASN A 8 -10.69 -15.44 -19.03
CA ASN A 8 -12.07 -15.44 -19.47
C ASN A 8 -12.74 -14.18 -18.89
N GLU A 9 -13.49 -13.41 -19.66
CA GLU A 9 -14.09 -12.14 -19.23
C GLU A 9 -14.99 -12.25 -17.99
N ASN A 10 -15.34 -13.47 -17.56
CA ASN A 10 -16.23 -13.78 -16.45
C ASN A 10 -15.56 -14.46 -15.24
N GLU A 11 -14.23 -14.59 -15.21
CA GLU A 11 -13.55 -15.22 -14.06
C GLU A 11 -13.35 -14.21 -12.94
N GLU A 12 -14.21 -14.29 -11.92
CA GLU A 12 -14.06 -13.58 -10.66
C GLU A 12 -13.37 -14.47 -9.61
N TYR A 13 -12.64 -13.84 -8.70
CA TYR A 13 -12.09 -14.53 -7.54
C TYR A 13 -13.23 -15.02 -6.62
N VAL A 14 -13.27 -16.31 -6.33
CA VAL A 14 -14.36 -16.92 -5.53
C VAL A 14 -14.04 -16.96 -4.04
N GLN A 15 -12.79 -17.18 -3.67
CA GLN A 15 -12.36 -17.35 -2.26
C GLN A 15 -11.70 -16.10 -1.66
N SER A 16 -11.30 -15.15 -2.47
CA SER A 16 -10.74 -13.88 -2.05
C SER A 16 -11.60 -12.72 -2.55
N ALA A 17 -11.41 -11.53 -2.02
CA ALA A 17 -12.16 -10.37 -2.52
C ALA A 17 -11.81 -10.08 -4.00
N ASN A 18 -12.76 -9.55 -4.76
CA ASN A 18 -12.54 -9.04 -6.12
C ASN A 18 -12.10 -7.58 -6.14
N THR A 19 -11.62 -7.07 -5.00
CA THR A 19 -11.40 -5.65 -4.78
C THR A 19 -10.09 -5.41 -4.04
N LEU A 20 -9.32 -4.45 -4.52
CA LEU A 20 -8.09 -3.96 -3.93
C LEU A 20 -8.33 -2.55 -3.36
N PHE A 21 -8.12 -2.37 -2.07
CA PHE A 21 -8.31 -1.09 -1.37
C PHE A 21 -6.98 -0.40 -1.12
N HIS A 22 -6.90 0.88 -1.45
CA HIS A 22 -5.83 1.76 -0.99
C HIS A 22 -6.36 2.68 0.09
N PHE A 23 -5.92 2.47 1.34
CA PHE A 23 -6.34 3.24 2.51
C PHE A 23 -5.47 4.48 2.74
N MET A 24 -6.07 5.52 3.34
CA MET A 24 -5.39 6.76 3.70
C MET A 24 -6.03 7.43 4.93
N LYS A 25 -5.22 8.24 5.65
CA LYS A 25 -5.66 8.85 6.92
C LYS A 25 -6.45 10.12 6.75
N GLU A 26 -6.23 10.88 5.67
CA GLU A 26 -6.76 12.23 5.51
C GLU A 26 -7.53 12.37 4.20
N ARG A 27 -8.63 13.17 4.24
CA ARG A 27 -9.44 13.52 3.06
C ARG A 27 -8.59 14.14 1.94
N GLN A 28 -7.62 14.97 2.31
CA GLN A 28 -6.75 15.63 1.33
C GLN A 28 -6.05 14.62 0.40
N PHE A 29 -5.59 13.49 0.94
CA PHE A 29 -4.96 12.47 0.10
C PHE A 29 -5.95 11.84 -0.89
N LEU A 30 -7.21 11.62 -0.48
CA LEU A 30 -8.25 11.11 -1.36
C LEU A 30 -8.59 12.12 -2.47
N THR A 31 -8.80 13.39 -2.11
CA THR A 31 -9.10 14.44 -3.09
C THR A 31 -7.96 14.68 -4.06
N ASP A 32 -6.70 14.60 -3.60
CA ASP A 32 -5.52 14.70 -4.46
C ASP A 32 -5.45 13.55 -5.48
N ILE A 33 -5.75 12.32 -5.05
CA ILE A 33 -5.81 11.14 -5.92
C ILE A 33 -6.89 11.31 -6.99
N LEU A 34 -8.09 11.71 -6.59
CA LEU A 34 -9.21 11.92 -7.52
C LEU A 34 -8.91 13.06 -8.50
N ASN A 35 -8.41 14.19 -8.03
CA ASN A 35 -8.08 15.34 -8.89
C ASN A 35 -7.01 15.01 -9.94
N ARG A 36 -6.02 14.18 -9.57
CA ARG A 36 -4.91 13.79 -10.46
C ARG A 36 -5.24 12.59 -11.35
N LYS A 37 -6.31 11.87 -11.05
CA LYS A 37 -6.61 10.54 -11.64
C LYS A 37 -5.40 9.60 -11.55
N ALA A 38 -4.68 9.65 -10.42
CA ALA A 38 -3.45 8.91 -10.21
C ALA A 38 -3.10 8.70 -8.73
N LEU A 39 -2.54 7.53 -8.43
CA LEU A 39 -1.90 7.25 -7.15
C LEU A 39 -0.39 7.42 -7.31
N VAL A 40 0.17 8.39 -6.60
CA VAL A 40 1.61 8.67 -6.62
C VAL A 40 2.35 7.67 -5.74
N PRO A 41 3.32 6.88 -6.25
CA PRO A 41 4.16 6.02 -5.43
C PRO A 41 4.95 6.83 -4.41
N ARG A 42 5.26 6.23 -3.27
CA ARG A 42 6.02 6.87 -2.20
C ARG A 42 7.05 5.89 -1.66
N TYR A 43 8.18 6.39 -1.20
CA TYR A 43 9.11 5.60 -0.42
C TYR A 43 8.50 5.25 0.93
N CYS A 44 8.21 3.99 1.13
CA CYS A 44 7.67 3.42 2.36
C CYS A 44 8.72 2.58 3.06
N ASN A 45 8.87 2.76 4.38
CA ASN A 45 9.82 1.97 5.15
C ASN A 45 9.31 0.55 5.37
N GLU A 46 10.22 -0.41 5.18
CA GLU A 46 10.02 -1.82 5.52
C GLU A 46 11.11 -2.25 6.51
N ASN A 47 10.70 -2.91 7.59
CA ASN A 47 11.62 -3.50 8.56
C ASN A 47 12.03 -4.89 8.07
N ILE A 48 13.33 -5.10 7.88
CA ILE A 48 13.89 -6.33 7.30
C ILE A 48 14.94 -7.03 8.20
N PRO A 49 14.91 -6.89 9.54
CA PRO A 49 15.91 -7.54 10.40
C PRO A 49 15.90 -9.06 10.24
N TYR A 50 14.77 -9.64 9.86
CA TYR A 50 14.60 -11.06 9.58
C TYR A 50 15.40 -11.56 8.36
N LEU A 51 15.89 -10.68 7.49
CA LEU A 51 16.75 -11.04 6.34
C LEU A 51 18.23 -11.03 6.69
N ASP A 52 18.63 -10.44 7.82
CA ASP A 52 20.01 -10.38 8.32
C ASP A 52 21.01 -9.91 7.24
N ILE A 53 20.65 -8.83 6.54
CA ILE A 53 21.44 -8.26 5.45
C ILE A 53 22.52 -7.36 6.03
N GLU A 54 23.75 -7.47 5.47
CA GLU A 54 24.87 -6.60 5.76
C GLU A 54 25.43 -5.98 4.48
N ILE A 55 25.60 -4.67 4.46
CA ILE A 55 26.19 -3.92 3.34
C ILE A 55 27.35 -3.09 3.86
N ALA A 56 28.55 -3.29 3.31
CA ALA A 56 29.78 -2.60 3.70
C ALA A 56 30.05 -2.65 5.23
N GLY A 57 29.83 -3.81 5.85
CA GLY A 57 30.06 -4.04 7.29
C GLY A 57 28.99 -3.44 8.20
N LYS A 58 27.87 -2.96 7.65
CA LYS A 58 26.75 -2.43 8.42
C LYS A 58 25.53 -3.29 8.24
N LYS A 59 24.90 -3.68 9.35
CA LYS A 59 23.61 -4.36 9.35
C LYS A 59 22.51 -3.45 8.85
N ILE A 60 21.68 -3.95 7.96
CA ILE A 60 20.54 -3.24 7.38
C ILE A 60 19.26 -3.82 7.92
N ASP A 61 18.65 -3.16 8.89
CA ASP A 61 17.39 -3.57 9.52
C ASP A 61 16.16 -2.88 8.90
N LYS A 62 16.40 -1.83 8.11
CA LYS A 62 15.33 -1.05 7.48
C LYS A 62 15.73 -0.61 6.07
N ILE A 63 14.79 -0.77 5.14
CA ILE A 63 14.89 -0.22 3.77
C ILE A 63 13.68 0.66 3.49
N SER A 64 13.75 1.47 2.43
CA SER A 64 12.61 2.23 1.94
C SER A 64 12.38 1.87 0.48
N ILE A 65 11.17 1.42 0.15
CA ILE A 65 10.79 0.93 -1.17
C ILE A 65 9.85 1.95 -1.80
N LEU A 66 10.11 2.31 -3.07
CA LEU A 66 9.19 3.15 -3.85
C LEU A 66 8.02 2.31 -4.32
N GLN A 67 6.86 2.50 -3.70
CA GLN A 67 5.71 1.63 -3.90
C GLN A 67 4.37 2.31 -3.64
N LYS A 68 3.29 1.63 -4.06
CA LYS A 68 1.92 1.92 -3.66
C LYS A 68 1.26 0.62 -3.24
N CYS A 69 0.76 0.57 -2.01
CA CYS A 69 0.21 -0.63 -1.39
C CYS A 69 -1.31 -0.65 -1.48
N PHE A 70 -1.83 -1.83 -1.69
CA PHE A 70 -3.26 -2.14 -1.69
C PHE A 70 -3.51 -3.35 -0.80
N CYS A 71 -4.73 -3.48 -0.33
CA CYS A 71 -5.17 -4.54 0.54
C CYS A 71 -6.30 -5.34 -0.14
N ASP A 72 -6.13 -6.66 -0.25
CA ASP A 72 -7.17 -7.58 -0.73
C ASP A 72 -8.06 -7.97 0.44
N MET A 73 -9.17 -7.25 0.61
CA MET A 73 -10.03 -7.40 1.78
C MET A 73 -11.50 -7.42 1.38
N HIS A 74 -12.27 -8.30 2.02
CA HIS A 74 -13.74 -8.27 1.92
C HIS A 74 -14.32 -7.13 2.76
N PHE A 75 -15.46 -6.57 2.36
CA PHE A 75 -16.12 -5.48 3.06
C PHE A 75 -16.36 -5.74 4.55
N HIS A 76 -16.88 -6.93 4.91
CA HIS A 76 -17.13 -7.28 6.30
C HIS A 76 -15.86 -7.27 7.17
N LYS A 77 -14.69 -7.44 6.58
CA LYS A 77 -13.40 -7.35 7.29
C LYS A 77 -12.99 -5.92 7.64
N LEU A 78 -13.61 -4.91 7.05
CA LEU A 78 -13.34 -3.50 7.36
C LEU A 78 -13.72 -3.13 8.80
N SER A 79 -14.70 -3.82 9.37
CA SER A 79 -15.17 -3.63 10.74
C SER A 79 -14.50 -4.57 11.75
N GLU A 80 -13.80 -5.63 11.29
CA GLU A 80 -13.18 -6.59 12.19
C GLU A 80 -11.99 -6.00 12.93
N LYS A 81 -11.89 -6.35 14.20
CA LYS A 81 -10.77 -6.00 15.06
C LYS A 81 -9.64 -7.01 14.88
N ASN A 82 -8.44 -6.52 14.65
CA ASN A 82 -7.25 -7.35 14.58
C ASN A 82 -6.76 -7.70 15.99
N LYS A 83 -6.40 -8.95 16.20
CA LYS A 83 -5.66 -9.35 17.40
C LYS A 83 -4.21 -8.91 17.24
N ILE A 84 -3.83 -7.87 17.96
CA ILE A 84 -2.46 -7.36 18.01
C ILE A 84 -1.91 -7.54 19.42
N LYS A 85 -0.59 -7.65 19.52
CA LYS A 85 0.11 -7.66 20.81
C LYS A 85 0.93 -6.38 20.92
N VAL A 86 0.70 -5.60 21.96
CA VAL A 86 1.56 -4.46 22.28
C VAL A 86 2.88 -5.00 22.81
N VAL A 87 4.00 -4.50 22.27
CA VAL A 87 5.33 -4.76 22.85
C VAL A 87 5.41 -3.96 24.14
N ASP A 88 5.96 -4.57 25.21
CA ASP A 88 6.06 -3.92 26.50
C ASP A 88 6.76 -2.56 26.37
N ASP A 89 6.03 -1.55 26.81
CA ASP A 89 6.43 -0.15 26.82
C ASP A 89 6.02 0.43 28.15
N ASP A 90 6.98 0.90 28.93
CA ASP A 90 6.76 1.46 30.27
C ASP A 90 6.04 2.82 30.23
N GLU A 91 5.90 3.41 29.05
CA GLU A 91 5.24 4.71 28.86
C GLU A 91 3.71 4.64 28.72
N ILE A 92 3.13 3.42 28.59
CA ILE A 92 1.67 3.22 28.48
C ILE A 92 1.12 2.38 29.61
N THR A 93 -0.10 2.72 30.05
CA THR A 93 -0.78 1.99 31.12
C THR A 93 -1.30 0.63 30.63
N ASP A 94 -1.57 -0.29 31.55
CA ASP A 94 -2.16 -1.59 31.20
C ASP A 94 -3.54 -1.45 30.57
N GLU A 95 -4.32 -0.45 30.97
CA GLU A 95 -5.62 -0.11 30.38
C GLU A 95 -5.47 0.36 28.92
N GLU A 96 -4.47 1.22 28.64
CA GLU A 96 -4.15 1.64 27.26
C GLU A 96 -3.66 0.45 26.41
N LYS A 97 -2.84 -0.46 26.98
CA LYS A 97 -2.40 -1.69 26.29
C LYS A 97 -3.60 -2.56 25.91
N GLU A 98 -4.49 -2.81 26.87
CA GLU A 98 -5.69 -3.62 26.65
C GLU A 98 -6.61 -2.98 25.60
N HIS A 99 -6.82 -1.68 25.68
CA HIS A 99 -7.62 -0.93 24.70
C HIS A 99 -7.03 -1.07 23.29
N ILE A 100 -5.72 -0.88 23.11
CA ILE A 100 -5.03 -1.02 21.83
C ILE A 100 -5.18 -2.44 21.30
N GLN A 101 -5.01 -3.47 22.13
CA GLN A 101 -5.12 -4.86 21.74
C GLN A 101 -6.52 -5.26 21.26
N ASN A 102 -7.54 -4.70 21.88
CA ASN A 102 -8.94 -5.07 21.66
C ASN A 102 -9.67 -4.19 20.64
N SER A 103 -9.16 -2.99 20.33
CA SER A 103 -9.85 -2.01 19.50
C SER A 103 -9.24 -1.76 18.11
N SER A 104 -8.15 -2.44 17.77
CA SER A 104 -7.43 -2.14 16.53
C SER A 104 -8.04 -2.83 15.32
N SER A 105 -8.60 -2.05 14.41
CA SER A 105 -9.02 -2.48 13.08
C SER A 105 -7.97 -2.12 12.01
N HIS A 106 -8.16 -2.60 10.77
CA HIS A 106 -7.29 -2.21 9.65
C HIS A 106 -7.28 -0.69 9.44
N THR A 107 -8.45 -0.06 9.56
CA THR A 107 -8.61 1.39 9.37
C THR A 107 -7.97 2.22 10.47
N ASP A 108 -7.75 1.67 11.68
CA ASP A 108 -7.02 2.35 12.76
C ASP A 108 -5.51 2.47 12.45
N PHE A 109 -4.98 1.55 11.63
CA PHE A 109 -3.59 1.63 11.17
C PHE A 109 -3.42 2.52 9.93
N TYR A 110 -4.33 2.41 8.96
CA TYR A 110 -4.13 2.95 7.60
C TYR A 110 -5.05 4.12 7.28
N GLY A 111 -6.08 4.36 8.10
CA GLY A 111 -7.04 5.46 7.96
C GLY A 111 -8.40 5.01 7.46
N GLY A 112 -9.40 5.89 7.65
CA GLY A 112 -10.81 5.63 7.33
C GLY A 112 -11.23 6.03 5.91
N TYR A 113 -10.34 6.57 5.10
CA TYR A 113 -10.59 6.85 3.68
C TYR A 113 -9.97 5.77 2.82
N ALA A 114 -10.63 5.40 1.72
CA ALA A 114 -10.04 4.51 0.73
C ALA A 114 -10.59 4.75 -0.67
N VAL A 115 -9.76 4.43 -1.66
CA VAL A 115 -10.18 4.20 -3.04
C VAL A 115 -9.97 2.73 -3.38
N ALA A 116 -10.92 2.14 -4.09
CA ALA A 116 -10.92 0.71 -4.37
C ALA A 116 -11.09 0.42 -5.86
N PHE A 117 -10.34 -0.55 -6.35
CA PHE A 117 -10.30 -0.99 -7.74
C PHE A 117 -10.57 -2.50 -7.82
N SER A 118 -10.92 -3.01 -9.01
CA SER A 118 -10.99 -4.45 -9.21
C SER A 118 -9.58 -5.08 -9.18
N LYS A 119 -9.48 -6.36 -8.82
CA LYS A 119 -8.20 -7.08 -8.94
C LYS A 119 -7.72 -7.17 -10.37
N ARG A 120 -8.64 -7.35 -11.32
CA ARG A 120 -8.32 -7.36 -12.75
C ARG A 120 -7.61 -6.06 -13.16
N TRP A 121 -8.14 -4.89 -12.76
CA TRP A 121 -7.47 -3.61 -12.97
C TRP A 121 -6.05 -3.62 -12.37
N GLY A 122 -5.92 -4.14 -11.14
CA GLY A 122 -4.63 -4.26 -10.48
C GLY A 122 -3.61 -5.09 -11.28
N GLU A 123 -4.03 -6.25 -11.80
CA GLU A 123 -3.21 -7.12 -12.64
C GLU A 123 -2.80 -6.43 -13.95
N GLU A 124 -3.75 -5.76 -14.64
CA GLU A 124 -3.50 -5.00 -15.87
C GLU A 124 -2.53 -3.84 -15.65
N LYS A 125 -2.56 -3.21 -14.47
CA LYS A 125 -1.64 -2.14 -14.05
C LYS A 125 -0.31 -2.66 -13.49
N GLY A 126 -0.12 -3.97 -13.42
CA GLY A 126 1.12 -4.60 -12.97
C GLY A 126 1.30 -4.65 -11.45
N LEU A 127 0.21 -4.57 -10.69
CA LEU A 127 0.26 -4.84 -9.25
C LEU A 127 0.57 -6.32 -9.02
N GLN A 128 1.36 -6.61 -7.98
CA GLN A 128 1.72 -7.97 -7.60
C GLN A 128 1.34 -8.23 -6.14
N PRO A 129 0.75 -9.41 -5.81
CA PRO A 129 0.64 -9.85 -4.44
C PRO A 129 2.03 -10.07 -3.87
N ILE A 130 2.23 -9.67 -2.61
CA ILE A 130 3.53 -9.88 -1.94
C ILE A 130 3.67 -11.31 -1.44
N VAL A 131 4.93 -11.73 -1.26
CA VAL A 131 5.28 -13.03 -0.69
C VAL A 131 5.46 -12.89 0.82
N TYR A 132 4.60 -13.55 1.60
CA TYR A 132 4.75 -13.62 3.05
C TYR A 132 5.63 -14.80 3.44
N VAL A 133 6.67 -14.53 4.23
CA VAL A 133 7.64 -15.54 4.63
C VAL A 133 7.61 -15.78 6.14
N ASN A 134 7.78 -17.06 6.50
CA ASN A 134 8.04 -17.42 7.89
C ASN A 134 9.53 -17.18 8.19
N SER A 135 9.81 -16.21 9.04
CA SER A 135 11.17 -15.74 9.35
C SER A 135 12.11 -16.82 9.88
N GLU A 136 11.55 -17.88 10.48
CA GLU A 136 12.31 -18.93 11.19
C GLU A 136 12.50 -20.22 10.36
N TYR A 137 12.01 -20.26 9.11
CA TYR A 137 12.01 -21.48 8.31
C TYR A 137 13.04 -21.50 7.18
N ASP A 138 13.30 -22.70 6.64
CA ASP A 138 14.34 -22.97 5.64
C ASP A 138 14.26 -22.11 4.39
N TYR A 139 13.05 -21.80 3.91
CA TYR A 139 12.89 -20.89 2.76
C TYR A 139 13.55 -19.52 3.04
N THR A 140 13.26 -18.93 4.18
CA THR A 140 13.84 -17.62 4.56
C THR A 140 15.33 -17.75 4.83
N LYS A 141 15.79 -18.88 5.38
CA LYS A 141 17.21 -19.15 5.59
C LYS A 141 17.97 -19.22 4.25
N THR A 142 17.45 -19.98 3.29
CA THR A 142 18.02 -20.07 1.94
C THR A 142 18.07 -18.69 1.25
N LEU A 143 17.00 -17.89 1.40
CA LEU A 143 16.96 -16.53 0.88
C LEU A 143 18.02 -15.64 1.53
N LYS A 144 18.19 -15.70 2.85
CA LYS A 144 19.27 -14.98 3.57
C LYS A 144 20.65 -15.33 3.02
N ASP A 145 20.91 -16.61 2.85
CA ASP A 145 22.20 -17.09 2.36
C ASP A 145 22.45 -16.58 0.93
N TYR A 146 21.45 -16.67 0.06
CA TYR A 146 21.52 -16.12 -1.30
C TYR A 146 21.79 -14.59 -1.31
N LEU A 147 21.06 -13.83 -0.50
CA LEU A 147 21.24 -12.38 -0.40
C LEU A 147 22.65 -12.03 0.12
N LYS A 148 23.13 -12.73 1.14
CA LYS A 148 24.48 -12.54 1.69
C LYS A 148 25.58 -12.82 0.67
N GLU A 149 25.48 -13.92 -0.05
CA GLU A 149 26.45 -14.26 -1.09
C GLU A 149 26.43 -13.25 -2.24
N SER A 150 25.24 -12.90 -2.71
CA SER A 150 25.07 -11.96 -3.81
C SER A 150 25.60 -10.56 -3.47
N LEU A 151 25.34 -10.06 -2.26
CA LEU A 151 25.79 -8.74 -1.82
C LEU A 151 27.29 -8.67 -1.50
N ARG A 152 27.96 -9.82 -1.33
CA ARG A 152 29.42 -9.92 -1.17
C ARG A 152 30.16 -10.02 -2.50
N ALA A 153 29.49 -10.37 -3.59
CA ALA A 153 30.08 -10.48 -4.89
C ALA A 153 30.64 -9.14 -5.35
N GLU A 154 31.89 -9.12 -5.87
CA GLU A 154 32.53 -7.89 -6.37
C GLU A 154 31.74 -7.23 -7.49
N LYS A 155 31.00 -8.02 -8.26
CA LYS A 155 30.12 -7.55 -9.35
C LYS A 155 28.90 -8.43 -9.48
N LEU A 156 27.72 -7.85 -9.19
CA LEU A 156 26.45 -8.46 -9.54
C LEU A 156 26.17 -8.28 -11.03
N ASN A 157 25.71 -9.34 -11.71
CA ASN A 157 25.14 -9.17 -13.02
C ASN A 157 23.73 -8.56 -12.91
N ASP A 158 23.25 -7.96 -14.00
CA ASP A 158 21.97 -7.24 -14.02
C ASP A 158 20.78 -8.13 -13.64
N VAL A 159 20.81 -9.42 -13.98
CA VAL A 159 19.75 -10.37 -13.65
C VAL A 159 19.68 -10.58 -12.13
N SER A 160 20.81 -10.85 -11.48
CA SER A 160 20.87 -11.05 -10.03
C SER A 160 20.50 -9.77 -9.26
N TYR A 161 20.96 -8.62 -9.76
CA TYR A 161 20.63 -7.32 -9.18
C TYR A 161 19.10 -7.06 -9.24
N ASN A 162 18.50 -7.22 -10.40
CA ASN A 162 17.06 -7.03 -10.58
C ASN A 162 16.24 -8.04 -9.77
N TYR A 163 16.70 -9.29 -9.67
CA TYR A 163 16.05 -10.30 -8.84
C TYR A 163 16.06 -9.91 -7.35
N ILE A 164 17.19 -9.42 -6.83
CA ILE A 164 17.28 -8.94 -5.44
C ILE A 164 16.32 -7.77 -5.21
N LEU A 165 16.31 -6.77 -6.08
CA LEU A 165 15.42 -5.62 -5.96
C LEU A 165 13.94 -6.04 -6.00
N SER A 166 13.58 -6.92 -6.92
CA SER A 166 12.20 -7.43 -7.04
C SER A 166 11.81 -8.24 -5.81
N THR A 167 12.70 -9.08 -5.29
CA THR A 167 12.47 -9.87 -4.08
C THR A 167 12.26 -8.96 -2.88
N LEU A 168 13.17 -8.02 -2.62
CA LEU A 168 13.05 -7.08 -1.51
C LEU A 168 11.82 -6.18 -1.63
N GLY A 169 11.42 -5.85 -2.86
CA GLY A 169 10.22 -5.05 -3.14
C GLY A 169 8.90 -5.77 -2.86
N HIS A 170 8.90 -7.11 -2.87
CA HIS A 170 7.67 -7.91 -2.80
C HIS A 170 7.66 -8.96 -1.69
N ILE A 171 8.52 -8.84 -0.69
CA ILE A 171 8.59 -9.77 0.43
C ILE A 171 8.24 -9.07 1.76
N LYS A 172 7.58 -9.79 2.66
CA LYS A 172 7.25 -9.33 4.02
C LYS A 172 7.20 -10.52 4.97
N PRO A 173 7.57 -10.38 6.24
CA PRO A 173 7.40 -11.47 7.18
C PRO A 173 5.89 -11.68 7.45
N ILE A 174 5.48 -12.92 7.78
CA ILE A 174 4.09 -13.21 8.17
C ILE A 174 3.68 -12.32 9.35
N ARG A 175 4.60 -12.11 10.30
CA ARG A 175 4.41 -11.28 11.50
C ARG A 175 5.61 -10.40 11.73
N GLY A 176 5.39 -9.22 12.30
CA GLY A 176 6.48 -8.31 12.63
C GLY A 176 6.04 -7.11 13.45
N GLU A 177 7.02 -6.34 13.87
CA GLU A 177 6.79 -5.10 14.59
C GLU A 177 6.31 -4.00 13.66
N MET A 178 5.33 -3.24 14.15
CA MET A 178 4.81 -2.03 13.51
C MET A 178 4.63 -0.93 14.55
N GLU A 179 4.90 0.31 14.18
CA GLU A 179 4.60 1.49 15.00
C GLU A 179 3.13 1.87 14.84
N ARG A 180 2.46 2.15 15.96
CA ARG A 180 1.11 2.69 16.02
C ARG A 180 1.10 3.97 16.85
N ILE A 181 0.36 4.97 16.38
CA ILE A 181 0.07 6.17 17.17
C ILE A 181 -1.21 5.88 17.97
N THR A 182 -1.13 6.04 19.30
CA THR A 182 -2.28 5.92 20.20
C THR A 182 -3.21 7.13 20.08
N ASP A 183 -4.39 7.05 20.66
CA ASP A 183 -5.34 8.18 20.73
C ASP A 183 -4.78 9.35 21.54
N SER A 184 -3.86 9.08 22.47
CA SER A 184 -3.09 10.08 23.23
C SER A 184 -1.91 10.69 22.46
N GLY A 185 -1.66 10.24 21.21
CA GLY A 185 -0.57 10.73 20.35
C GLY A 185 0.79 10.07 20.60
N LYS A 186 0.88 9.09 21.50
CA LYS A 186 2.11 8.33 21.75
C LYS A 186 2.37 7.32 20.63
N ILE A 187 3.65 7.05 20.33
CA ILE A 187 4.04 6.01 19.39
C ILE A 187 4.36 4.74 20.18
N VAL A 188 3.64 3.68 19.90
CA VAL A 188 3.84 2.36 20.51
C VAL A 188 4.19 1.32 19.45
N LYS A 189 4.97 0.31 19.84
CA LYS A 189 5.27 -0.84 18.99
C LYS A 189 4.26 -1.94 19.22
N VAL A 190 3.76 -2.51 18.15
CA VAL A 190 2.83 -3.64 18.18
C VAL A 190 3.34 -4.76 17.28
N ILE A 191 3.06 -5.99 17.69
CA ILE A 191 3.26 -7.18 16.83
C ILE A 191 1.97 -7.37 16.04
N LYS A 192 2.09 -7.31 14.72
CA LYS A 192 0.97 -7.48 13.79
C LYS A 192 1.18 -8.71 12.91
N ASN A 193 0.08 -9.38 12.58
CA ASN A 193 0.04 -10.39 11.53
C ASN A 193 -0.12 -9.69 10.18
N PHE A 194 0.96 -9.51 9.44
CA PHE A 194 0.94 -8.83 8.14
C PHE A 194 0.24 -9.65 7.06
N HIS A 195 0.22 -10.98 7.18
CA HIS A 195 -0.46 -11.85 6.21
C HIS A 195 -1.98 -11.55 6.11
N ASP A 196 -2.60 -11.01 7.19
CA ASP A 196 -4.02 -10.65 7.18
C ASP A 196 -4.32 -9.44 6.27
N GLU A 197 -3.29 -8.69 5.87
CA GLU A 197 -3.43 -7.56 4.94
C GLU A 197 -3.64 -8.02 3.50
N LYS A 198 -3.17 -9.22 3.15
CA LYS A 198 -3.16 -9.73 1.78
C LYS A 198 -2.71 -8.64 0.80
N GLU A 199 -1.55 -8.06 1.11
CA GLU A 199 -1.05 -6.87 0.43
C GLU A 199 -0.70 -7.14 -1.04
N TRP A 200 -1.09 -6.21 -1.89
CA TRP A 200 -0.65 -6.09 -3.28
C TRP A 200 0.14 -4.81 -3.44
N ARG A 201 1.18 -4.84 -4.25
CA ARG A 201 2.06 -3.68 -4.47
C ARG A 201 2.15 -3.31 -5.94
N TYR A 202 2.05 -2.02 -6.20
CA TYR A 202 2.57 -1.41 -7.40
C TYR A 202 3.98 -0.91 -7.10
N VAL A 203 4.95 -1.37 -7.86
CA VAL A 203 6.34 -0.88 -7.86
C VAL A 203 6.61 -0.38 -9.28
N PRO A 204 7.03 0.88 -9.47
CA PRO A 204 7.32 1.42 -10.79
C PRO A 204 8.36 0.59 -11.54
N ARG A 205 8.26 0.55 -12.86
CA ARG A 205 9.19 -0.22 -13.69
C ARG A 205 10.61 0.35 -13.62
N GLN A 206 11.61 -0.52 -13.63
CA GLN A 206 13.01 -0.12 -13.52
C GLN A 206 13.42 0.90 -14.59
N GLU A 207 12.92 0.77 -15.82
CA GLU A 207 13.19 1.73 -16.91
C GLU A 207 12.68 3.14 -16.59
N GLU A 208 11.52 3.24 -15.95
CA GLU A 208 10.92 4.51 -15.55
C GLU A 208 11.69 5.14 -14.39
N LEU A 209 12.19 4.32 -13.47
CA LEU A 209 13.03 4.78 -12.35
C LEU A 209 14.35 5.34 -12.88
N ILE A 210 15.01 4.65 -13.81
CA ILE A 210 16.26 5.10 -14.43
C ILE A 210 16.06 6.44 -15.15
N ARG A 211 14.98 6.61 -15.92
CA ARG A 211 14.65 7.85 -16.62
C ARG A 211 14.49 9.04 -15.68
N ASN A 212 14.02 8.80 -14.44
CA ASN A 212 13.83 9.82 -13.43
C ASN A 212 15.01 9.94 -12.44
N ASN A 213 16.10 9.23 -12.68
CA ASN A 213 17.22 9.14 -11.75
C ASN A 213 16.81 8.74 -10.32
N LEU A 214 15.84 7.82 -10.22
CA LEU A 214 15.29 7.29 -8.98
C LEU A 214 15.82 5.88 -8.71
N GLN A 215 15.89 5.52 -7.44
CA GLN A 215 16.19 4.16 -6.99
C GLN A 215 14.91 3.48 -6.54
N ASN A 216 14.78 2.19 -6.82
CA ASN A 216 13.67 1.38 -6.32
C ASN A 216 13.72 1.26 -4.79
N ILE A 217 14.91 1.02 -4.25
CA ILE A 217 15.14 0.80 -2.81
C ILE A 217 16.22 1.73 -2.30
N ILE A 218 15.96 2.37 -1.17
CA ILE A 218 16.91 3.20 -0.44
C ILE A 218 17.29 2.50 0.85
N VAL A 219 18.60 2.30 1.04
CA VAL A 219 19.19 1.72 2.26
C VAL A 219 19.96 2.74 3.09
N SER A 220 20.36 3.87 2.50
CA SER A 220 21.15 4.91 3.18
C SER A 220 20.34 5.67 4.22
N GLU A 221 20.74 5.61 5.49
CA GLU A 221 20.10 6.34 6.59
C GLU A 221 20.00 7.85 6.33
N ASN A 222 21.02 8.44 5.72
CA ASN A 222 21.04 9.87 5.42
C ASN A 222 19.95 10.25 4.40
N VAL A 223 19.68 9.37 3.43
CA VAL A 223 18.61 9.55 2.45
C VAL A 223 17.25 9.26 3.09
N LEU A 224 17.16 8.23 3.93
CA LEU A 224 15.95 7.87 4.66
C LEU A 224 15.44 9.02 5.56
N LYS A 225 16.34 9.79 6.17
CA LYS A 225 15.99 11.01 6.93
C LYS A 225 15.31 12.08 6.07
N LYS A 226 15.60 12.13 4.77
CA LYS A 226 15.01 13.08 3.79
C LYS A 226 13.79 12.51 3.06
N ARG A 227 13.31 11.32 3.43
CA ARG A 227 12.23 10.61 2.74
C ARG A 227 10.96 11.45 2.54
N SER A 228 10.55 12.23 3.55
CA SER A 228 9.36 13.09 3.45
C SER A 228 9.50 14.16 2.37
N THR A 229 10.70 14.73 2.21
CA THR A 229 11.00 15.72 1.15
C THR A 229 10.95 15.05 -0.22
N ILE A 230 11.63 13.90 -0.38
CA ILE A 230 11.62 13.14 -1.64
C ILE A 230 10.18 12.75 -2.01
N ASN A 231 9.40 12.24 -1.07
CA ASN A 231 8.00 11.89 -1.30
C ASN A 231 7.11 13.08 -1.69
N ARG A 232 7.47 14.29 -1.30
CA ARG A 232 6.79 15.52 -1.74
C ARG A 232 7.18 15.88 -3.17
N GLU A 233 8.46 15.75 -3.52
CA GLU A 233 8.96 15.99 -4.87
C GLU A 233 8.34 15.05 -5.90
N LEU A 234 8.12 13.78 -5.56
CA LEU A 234 7.48 12.79 -6.44
C LEU A 234 6.04 13.15 -6.85
N GLN A 235 5.44 14.14 -6.18
CA GLN A 235 4.12 14.67 -6.56
C GLN A 235 4.16 15.68 -7.71
N ASN A 236 5.36 16.11 -8.12
CA ASN A 236 5.52 17.04 -9.25
C ASN A 236 5.24 16.33 -10.56
N ILE A 237 4.67 17.06 -11.52
CA ILE A 237 4.25 16.53 -12.82
C ILE A 237 5.38 15.89 -13.62
N GLU A 238 6.62 16.29 -13.39
CA GLU A 238 7.80 15.72 -14.02
C GLU A 238 7.97 14.22 -13.75
N TYR A 239 7.43 13.71 -12.61
CA TYR A 239 7.45 12.30 -12.25
C TYR A 239 6.17 11.54 -12.64
N GLN A 240 5.29 12.14 -13.44
CA GLN A 240 3.99 11.53 -13.77
C GLN A 240 4.06 10.16 -14.47
N ASN A 241 5.18 9.83 -15.09
CA ASN A 241 5.40 8.54 -15.75
C ASN A 241 5.53 7.37 -14.77
N ILE A 242 5.86 7.62 -13.50
CA ILE A 242 5.86 6.59 -12.45
C ILE A 242 4.52 6.53 -11.69
N TRP A 243 3.58 7.41 -11.95
CA TRP A 243 2.31 7.42 -11.25
C TRP A 243 1.41 6.28 -11.75
N LEU A 244 0.72 5.63 -10.83
CA LEU A 244 -0.29 4.63 -11.14
C LEU A 244 -1.59 5.33 -11.53
N ARG A 245 -1.83 5.45 -12.84
CA ARG A 245 -2.98 6.18 -13.41
C ARG A 245 -4.20 5.29 -13.51
N PHE A 246 -5.37 5.91 -13.34
CA PHE A 246 -6.68 5.30 -13.48
C PHE A 246 -7.66 6.29 -14.11
N GLU A 247 -8.78 5.77 -14.60
CA GLU A 247 -9.96 6.55 -14.97
C GLU A 247 -11.02 6.42 -13.86
N TYR A 248 -12.00 7.34 -13.80
CA TYR A 248 -13.02 7.26 -12.73
C TYR A 248 -13.86 6.00 -12.83
N GLU A 249 -14.03 5.44 -14.02
CA GLU A 249 -14.70 4.18 -14.31
C GLU A 249 -14.02 2.99 -13.64
N ASP A 250 -12.67 3.05 -13.49
CA ASP A 250 -11.86 2.01 -12.82
C ASP A 250 -12.15 1.94 -11.31
N ILE A 251 -12.63 3.03 -10.70
CA ILE A 251 -12.95 3.08 -9.27
C ILE A 251 -14.18 2.24 -8.99
N LYS A 252 -14.03 1.19 -8.19
CA LYS A 252 -15.13 0.34 -7.77
C LYS A 252 -15.90 0.92 -6.58
N TYR A 253 -15.16 1.43 -5.60
CA TYR A 253 -15.71 2.06 -4.39
C TYR A 253 -14.81 3.18 -3.88
N ILE A 254 -15.43 4.14 -3.21
CA ILE A 254 -14.75 5.15 -2.40
C ILE A 254 -15.27 5.03 -0.97
N ILE A 255 -14.38 4.90 0.00
CA ILE A 255 -14.77 4.82 1.42
C ILE A 255 -14.41 6.12 2.10
N VAL A 256 -15.35 6.62 2.89
CA VAL A 256 -15.18 7.77 3.79
C VAL A 256 -15.57 7.41 5.21
N PRO A 257 -15.00 8.03 6.25
CA PRO A 257 -15.25 7.64 7.64
C PRO A 257 -16.72 7.74 8.07
N ASN A 258 -17.38 8.85 7.74
CA ASN A 258 -18.71 9.21 8.23
C ASN A 258 -19.52 10.01 7.21
N ARG A 259 -20.80 10.32 7.56
CA ARG A 259 -21.73 11.06 6.71
C ARG A 259 -21.24 12.46 6.35
N THR A 260 -20.59 13.17 7.27
CA THR A 260 -20.08 14.52 7.02
C THR A 260 -19.02 14.47 5.91
N GLU A 261 -18.11 13.52 5.98
CA GLU A 261 -17.07 13.34 4.95
C GLU A 261 -17.66 12.92 3.59
N ARG A 262 -18.75 12.14 3.56
CA ARG A 262 -19.49 11.86 2.31
C ARG A 262 -20.00 13.14 1.66
N ILE A 263 -20.64 14.03 2.45
CA ILE A 263 -21.17 15.29 1.94
C ILE A 263 -20.04 16.17 1.38
N GLU A 264 -18.93 16.28 2.09
CA GLU A 264 -17.78 17.08 1.64
C GLU A 264 -17.14 16.51 0.37
N LEU A 265 -17.07 15.18 0.26
CA LEU A 265 -16.56 14.52 -0.95
C LEU A 265 -17.50 14.72 -2.16
N ILE A 266 -18.82 14.65 -1.97
CA ILE A 266 -19.80 14.94 -3.03
C ILE A 266 -19.64 16.38 -3.53
N LYS A 267 -19.49 17.36 -2.61
CA LYS A 267 -19.23 18.76 -3.00
C LYS A 267 -17.94 18.87 -3.82
N PHE A 268 -16.89 18.16 -3.40
CA PHE A 268 -15.61 18.15 -4.12
C PHE A 268 -15.77 17.57 -5.54
N ILE A 269 -16.42 16.39 -5.69
CA ILE A 269 -16.65 15.76 -7.00
C ILE A 269 -17.42 16.69 -7.93
N ASN A 270 -18.45 17.40 -7.42
CA ASN A 270 -19.22 18.35 -8.21
C ASN A 270 -18.38 19.53 -8.72
N LEU A 271 -17.26 19.87 -8.04
CA LEU A 271 -16.34 20.92 -8.47
C LEU A 271 -15.24 20.42 -9.43
N LEU A 272 -15.11 19.12 -9.62
CA LEU A 272 -14.15 18.58 -10.59
C LEU A 272 -14.54 19.00 -12.02
N PRO A 273 -13.55 19.16 -12.92
CA PRO A 273 -13.80 19.58 -14.30
C PRO A 273 -14.73 18.57 -15.03
N ASP A 274 -15.75 19.06 -15.70
CA ASP A 274 -16.72 18.25 -16.43
C ASP A 274 -16.09 17.38 -17.52
N ASN A 275 -15.01 17.87 -18.14
CA ASN A 275 -14.27 17.13 -19.17
C ASN A 275 -13.75 15.77 -18.70
N ASN A 276 -13.61 15.58 -17.38
CA ASN A 276 -13.16 14.32 -16.80
C ASN A 276 -14.28 13.25 -16.72
N PHE A 277 -15.52 13.64 -16.99
CA PHE A 277 -16.72 12.80 -16.82
C PHE A 277 -17.56 12.69 -18.08
N ARG A 278 -17.07 13.15 -19.23
CA ARG A 278 -17.77 13.02 -20.49
C ARG A 278 -17.67 11.59 -21.00
N ASP A 279 -18.83 11.00 -21.29
CA ASP A 279 -18.93 9.75 -22.02
C ASP A 279 -18.71 9.95 -23.54
N ASP A 280 -18.84 8.89 -24.33
CA ASP A 280 -18.70 8.90 -25.78
C ASP A 280 -19.80 9.78 -26.46
N ASP A 281 -20.96 9.97 -25.83
CA ASP A 281 -22.07 10.81 -26.29
C ASP A 281 -21.93 12.26 -25.85
N GLY A 282 -20.90 12.57 -25.00
CA GLY A 282 -20.58 13.90 -24.49
C GLY A 282 -21.42 14.32 -23.28
N GLU A 283 -22.19 13.40 -22.71
CA GLU A 283 -22.89 13.62 -21.45
C GLU A 283 -21.94 13.62 -20.25
N ILE A 284 -22.29 14.39 -19.21
CA ILE A 284 -21.48 14.53 -18.00
C ILE A 284 -22.13 13.71 -16.90
N ASP A 285 -21.45 12.63 -16.46
CA ASP A 285 -21.95 11.75 -15.41
C ASP A 285 -21.05 11.69 -14.19
N LYS A 286 -21.20 12.65 -13.27
CA LYS A 286 -20.59 12.63 -11.95
C LYS A 286 -21.33 11.72 -10.96
N ASP A 287 -22.58 11.43 -11.23
CA ASP A 287 -23.44 10.69 -10.31
C ASP A 287 -23.01 9.23 -10.18
N ILE A 288 -22.44 8.63 -11.23
CA ILE A 288 -21.84 7.30 -11.15
C ILE A 288 -20.70 7.27 -10.13
N LEU A 289 -19.79 8.24 -10.15
CA LEU A 289 -18.70 8.28 -9.17
C LEU A 289 -19.24 8.55 -7.76
N ILE A 290 -20.22 9.43 -7.61
CA ILE A 290 -20.90 9.73 -6.34
C ILE A 290 -21.60 8.49 -5.79
N SER A 291 -22.25 7.69 -6.62
CA SER A 291 -22.95 6.46 -6.22
C SER A 291 -22.02 5.38 -5.66
N ARG A 292 -20.71 5.47 -5.92
CA ARG A 292 -19.67 4.54 -5.41
C ARG A 292 -19.15 4.89 -4.02
N ILE A 293 -19.66 6.00 -3.40
CA ILE A 293 -19.23 6.44 -2.09
C ILE A 293 -19.94 5.65 -0.99
N LEU A 294 -19.17 4.97 -0.17
CA LEU A 294 -19.62 4.19 0.98
C LEU A 294 -19.11 4.83 2.29
N VAL A 295 -19.93 4.78 3.32
CA VAL A 295 -19.62 5.31 4.65
C VAL A 295 -19.18 4.20 5.58
N LEU A 296 -17.99 4.29 6.13
CA LEU A 296 -17.40 3.27 6.99
C LEU A 296 -18.24 3.01 8.26
N GLU A 297 -18.77 4.07 8.88
CA GLU A 297 -19.67 3.95 10.03
C GLU A 297 -20.95 3.17 9.72
N GLU A 298 -21.53 3.37 8.52
CA GLU A 298 -22.71 2.63 8.06
C GLU A 298 -22.35 1.14 7.82
N ILE A 299 -21.23 0.86 7.17
CA ILE A 299 -20.74 -0.52 6.97
C ILE A 299 -20.53 -1.23 8.33
N ARG A 300 -19.94 -0.55 9.31
CA ARG A 300 -19.70 -1.11 10.64
C ARG A 300 -20.98 -1.38 11.44
N GLY A 301 -22.04 -0.64 11.17
CA GLY A 301 -23.33 -0.82 11.83
C GLY A 301 -24.11 -2.03 11.35
N ASP A 302 -23.82 -2.51 10.14
CA ASP A 302 -24.55 -3.61 9.49
C ASP A 302 -23.85 -4.98 9.60
N TRP A 303 -22.58 -5.03 10.13
CA TRP A 303 -21.75 -6.25 10.19
C TRP A 303 -21.26 -6.58 11.59
#